data_3201fb08c915ced940e93b61ff26fec5
#
_entry.id   3201fb08c915ced940e93b61ff26fec5
#
_cell.length_a   1.000
_cell.length_b   1.000
_cell.length_c   1.000
_cell.angle_alpha   90.00
_cell.angle_beta   90.00
_cell.angle_gamma   90.00
#
_symmetry.space_group_name_H-M   'P 1'
#
loop_
_entity.id
_entity.type
_entity.pdbx_description
1 polymer ?
#
loop_
_entity_poly.entity_id
_entity_poly.type
_entity_poly.pdbx_seq_one_letter_code
_entity_poly.pdbx_strand_id
1 'polypeptide(L)'
;MMKSYALSVPITTIFLLALLTTSAPGQQEPSAEELAKKTQNPVADLISVPLQSNFNFGAGAHHNKMIYVLNIQPVIPISISEDWNLITRTIMPIINQPSLFPTFGGSVHSTTGTGLGDINPTAFLSPARPGELIWGVGPTMTLPTATDRDLGSGKWSAGPAAVALTMQGHWVLGALMNNQWSFAGWGDKPVNAMLLQWFVNYNLPDGWYLTASPIVTADWKADKAGDVWTVPLGGGVGKLFRLGQILPLEGHPIAKLPINTQLAAYGNIAKPEFGPAWQLRFQIQFLFPK
;
A
#
# COMPACT_ATOMS: atom_id res chain seq x y z
N MET A 1 -47.06 -10.12 28.97
CA MET A 1 -46.79 -8.86 28.25
C MET A 1 -45.35 -8.43 28.55
N MET A 2 -44.40 -8.87 27.76
CA MET A 2 -43.01 -8.46 27.87
C MET A 2 -42.71 -7.56 26.70
N LYS A 3 -42.39 -6.29 26.98
CA LYS A 3 -41.96 -5.30 25.96
C LYS A 3 -40.46 -5.50 25.68
N SER A 4 -40.17 -5.89 24.45
CA SER A 4 -38.81 -5.91 23.88
C SER A 4 -38.38 -4.49 23.61
N TYR A 5 -37.30 -4.02 24.22
CA TYR A 5 -36.61 -2.79 23.85
C TYR A 5 -35.48 -3.16 22.93
N ALA A 6 -35.66 -2.84 21.65
CA ALA A 6 -34.58 -2.87 20.67
C ALA A 6 -33.66 -1.64 20.89
N LEU A 7 -32.46 -1.85 21.37
CA LEU A 7 -31.39 -0.83 21.32
C LEU A 7 -30.88 -0.69 19.90
N SER A 8 -31.34 0.35 19.22
CA SER A 8 -30.70 0.83 18.01
C SER A 8 -29.49 1.68 18.37
N VAL A 9 -28.30 1.13 18.24
CA VAL A 9 -27.03 1.89 18.31
C VAL A 9 -26.80 2.54 16.96
N PRO A 10 -26.69 3.87 16.83
CA PRO A 10 -26.32 4.50 15.58
C PRO A 10 -24.80 4.34 15.36
N ILE A 11 -24.43 3.52 14.38
CA ILE A 11 -23.07 3.42 13.86
C ILE A 11 -22.83 4.62 12.93
N THR A 12 -22.72 5.81 13.48
CA THR A 12 -22.40 7.01 12.66
C THR A 12 -21.81 8.11 13.53
N THR A 13 -20.70 7.85 14.25
CA THR A 13 -19.91 8.94 14.86
C THR A 13 -18.53 8.43 15.29
N ILE A 14 -17.72 7.93 14.36
CA ILE A 14 -16.29 7.72 14.61
C ILE A 14 -15.55 8.12 13.33
N PHE A 15 -14.59 9.02 13.48
CA PHE A 15 -13.65 9.58 12.50
C PHE A 15 -14.11 10.79 11.67
N LEU A 16 -14.44 11.88 12.35
CA LEU A 16 -14.18 13.21 11.82
C LEU A 16 -13.59 14.08 12.94
N LEU A 17 -12.42 13.71 13.45
CA LEU A 17 -11.62 14.66 14.21
C LEU A 17 -10.88 15.51 13.16
N ALA A 18 -11.53 16.61 12.77
CA ALA A 18 -10.98 17.62 11.91
C ALA A 18 -9.77 18.27 12.62
N LEU A 19 -8.57 17.88 12.20
CA LEU A 19 -7.39 18.71 12.35
C LEU A 19 -7.56 19.93 11.42
N LEU A 20 -8.29 20.93 11.89
CA LEU A 20 -8.30 22.27 11.33
C LEU A 20 -6.95 22.90 11.66
N THR A 21 -5.93 22.62 10.86
CA THR A 21 -4.72 23.41 10.86
C THR A 21 -5.03 24.74 10.19
N THR A 22 -5.11 25.81 10.96
CA THR A 22 -5.13 27.18 10.45
C THR A 22 -3.77 27.46 9.79
N SER A 23 -3.76 27.50 8.47
CA SER A 23 -2.59 27.92 7.70
C SER A 23 -2.24 29.35 8.11
N ALA A 24 -0.98 29.59 8.46
CA ALA A 24 -0.46 30.93 8.68
C ALA A 24 -0.60 31.75 7.39
N PRO A 25 -1.01 33.03 7.44
CA PRO A 25 -1.16 33.87 6.26
C PRO A 25 0.23 34.12 5.65
N GLY A 26 0.48 33.58 4.43
CA GLY A 26 1.70 33.85 3.66
C GLY A 26 2.32 32.65 2.94
N GLN A 27 1.95 31.42 3.22
CA GLN A 27 2.43 30.28 2.45
C GLN A 27 1.56 30.08 1.22
N GLN A 28 2.16 30.23 0.04
CA GLN A 28 1.54 29.92 -1.23
C GLN A 28 1.16 28.42 -1.24
N GLU A 29 -0.11 28.08 -1.49
CA GLU A 29 -0.54 26.67 -1.55
C GLU A 29 0.30 25.92 -2.59
N PRO A 30 0.83 24.72 -2.28
CA PRO A 30 1.65 23.97 -3.22
C PRO A 30 0.86 23.67 -4.51
N SER A 31 1.54 23.74 -5.64
CA SER A 31 0.95 23.41 -6.94
C SER A 31 0.53 21.93 -7.01
N ALA A 32 -0.37 21.58 -7.95
CA ALA A 32 -0.76 20.20 -8.16
C ALA A 32 0.46 19.31 -8.54
N GLU A 33 1.42 19.86 -9.29
CA GLU A 33 2.65 19.15 -9.66
C GLU A 33 3.55 18.90 -8.43
N GLU A 34 3.74 19.89 -7.57
CA GLU A 34 4.53 19.72 -6.34
C GLU A 34 3.90 18.71 -5.38
N LEU A 35 2.58 18.74 -5.23
CA LEU A 35 1.86 17.75 -4.45
C LEU A 35 1.97 16.36 -5.08
N ALA A 36 1.88 16.24 -6.42
CA ALA A 36 2.05 14.96 -7.10
C ALA A 36 3.44 14.36 -6.83
N LYS A 37 4.50 15.16 -6.90
CA LYS A 37 5.86 14.71 -6.54
C LYS A 37 5.97 14.28 -5.08
N LYS A 38 5.35 15.04 -4.15
CA LYS A 38 5.31 14.65 -2.72
C LYS A 38 4.60 13.33 -2.49
N THR A 39 3.50 13.04 -3.21
CA THR A 39 2.77 11.76 -3.06
C THR A 39 3.53 10.55 -3.57
N GLN A 40 4.49 10.78 -4.46
CA GLN A 40 5.37 9.75 -5.04
C GLN A 40 6.58 9.44 -4.14
N ASN A 41 6.76 10.19 -3.05
CA ASN A 41 7.82 9.99 -2.07
C ASN A 41 7.29 9.18 -0.86
N PRO A 42 7.75 7.93 -0.66
CA PRO A 42 7.30 7.09 0.46
C PRO A 42 7.68 7.61 1.85
N VAL A 43 8.63 8.54 1.93
CA VAL A 43 9.11 9.17 3.18
C VAL A 43 8.88 10.69 3.21
N ALA A 44 7.87 11.16 2.49
CA ALA A 44 7.46 12.56 2.53
C ALA A 44 6.92 12.96 3.91
N ASP A 45 7.15 14.21 4.31
CA ASP A 45 6.49 14.81 5.48
C ASP A 45 5.04 15.21 5.12
N LEU A 46 4.23 14.19 4.82
CA LEU A 46 2.86 14.32 4.38
C LEU A 46 2.02 13.16 4.91
N ILE A 47 0.98 13.47 5.70
CA ILE A 47 0.02 12.44 6.11
C ILE A 47 -0.78 12.02 4.88
N SER A 48 -0.83 10.72 4.61
CA SER A 48 -1.61 10.19 3.50
C SER A 48 -2.23 8.84 3.82
N VAL A 49 -3.35 8.55 3.17
CA VAL A 49 -4.06 7.28 3.30
C VAL A 49 -4.36 6.73 1.91
N PRO A 50 -3.43 5.97 1.31
CA PRO A 50 -3.70 5.20 0.10
C PRO A 50 -4.67 4.04 0.35
N LEU A 51 -5.67 3.94 -0.51
CA LEU A 51 -6.54 2.77 -0.68
C LEU A 51 -6.19 2.15 -2.03
N GLN A 52 -5.46 1.04 -2.02
CA GLN A 52 -4.93 0.41 -3.21
C GLN A 52 -5.62 -0.93 -3.48
N SER A 53 -6.47 -0.96 -4.50
CA SER A 53 -7.15 -2.15 -5.00
C SER A 53 -6.28 -2.88 -6.03
N ASN A 54 -5.98 -4.15 -5.78
CA ASN A 54 -5.19 -5.01 -6.65
C ASN A 54 -6.03 -6.19 -7.10
N PHE A 55 -6.32 -6.27 -8.38
CA PHE A 55 -7.01 -7.38 -9.02
C PHE A 55 -5.95 -8.26 -9.69
N ASN A 56 -5.68 -9.43 -9.12
CA ASN A 56 -4.63 -10.34 -9.56
C ASN A 56 -5.26 -11.50 -10.32
N PHE A 57 -5.06 -11.56 -11.62
CA PHE A 57 -5.73 -12.51 -12.52
C PHE A 57 -4.81 -13.66 -12.93
N GLY A 58 -5.43 -14.78 -13.29
CA GLY A 58 -4.71 -15.94 -13.80
C GLY A 58 -4.03 -16.77 -12.72
N ALA A 59 -4.53 -16.75 -11.49
CA ALA A 59 -4.05 -17.58 -10.39
C ALA A 59 -4.71 -18.97 -10.37
N GLY A 60 -4.14 -19.87 -9.57
CA GLY A 60 -4.65 -21.22 -9.29
C GLY A 60 -4.28 -22.25 -10.34
N ALA A 61 -4.66 -23.52 -10.10
CA ALA A 61 -4.28 -24.68 -10.92
C ALA A 61 -4.71 -24.59 -12.39
N HIS A 62 -5.81 -23.89 -12.66
CA HIS A 62 -6.32 -23.69 -14.02
C HIS A 62 -6.04 -22.28 -14.57
N HIS A 63 -5.27 -21.47 -13.88
CA HIS A 63 -4.92 -20.09 -14.26
C HIS A 63 -6.13 -19.19 -14.60
N ASN A 64 -7.27 -19.44 -13.98
CA ASN A 64 -8.53 -18.74 -14.24
C ASN A 64 -9.11 -18.04 -13.01
N LYS A 65 -8.38 -18.02 -11.91
CA LYS A 65 -8.83 -17.39 -10.66
C LYS A 65 -8.33 -15.96 -10.56
N MET A 66 -9.12 -15.12 -9.86
CA MET A 66 -8.75 -13.77 -9.51
C MET A 66 -8.65 -13.64 -7.99
N ILE A 67 -7.52 -13.14 -7.51
CA ILE A 67 -7.32 -12.79 -6.10
C ILE A 67 -7.45 -11.27 -6.00
N TYR A 68 -8.35 -10.79 -5.17
CA TYR A 68 -8.51 -9.37 -4.90
C TYR A 68 -7.85 -9.00 -3.57
N VAL A 69 -7.07 -7.92 -3.57
CA VAL A 69 -6.43 -7.39 -2.36
C VAL A 69 -6.63 -5.88 -2.31
N LEU A 70 -7.34 -5.41 -1.29
CA LEU A 70 -7.41 -4.00 -0.94
C LEU A 70 -6.39 -3.73 0.17
N ASN A 71 -5.36 -2.95 -0.13
CA ASN A 71 -4.42 -2.47 0.86
C ASN A 71 -4.83 -1.08 1.35
N ILE A 72 -5.10 -0.94 2.64
CA ILE A 72 -5.24 0.34 3.33
C ILE A 72 -3.87 0.68 3.90
N GLN A 73 -3.27 1.82 3.48
CA GLN A 73 -1.85 2.08 3.74
C GLN A 73 -1.60 3.46 4.37
N PRO A 74 -2.06 3.75 5.61
CA PRO A 74 -1.76 5.03 6.24
C PRO A 74 -0.26 5.25 6.36
N VAL A 75 0.18 6.46 5.98
CA VAL A 75 1.53 6.98 6.15
C VAL A 75 1.44 8.20 7.05
N ILE A 76 2.17 8.17 8.16
CA ILE A 76 2.15 9.23 9.18
C ILE A 76 3.58 9.64 9.49
N PRO A 77 3.99 10.85 9.10
CA PRO A 77 5.27 11.41 9.47
C PRO A 77 5.20 12.03 10.88
N ILE A 78 6.19 11.73 11.70
CA ILE A 78 6.38 12.22 13.06
C ILE A 78 7.74 12.91 13.12
N SER A 79 7.77 14.20 13.39
CA SER A 79 9.03 14.93 13.60
C SER A 79 9.58 14.57 14.98
N ILE A 80 10.77 13.94 15.02
CA ILE A 80 11.44 13.55 16.26
C ILE A 80 12.54 14.52 16.69
N SER A 81 13.09 15.28 15.73
CA SER A 81 14.01 16.38 15.97
C SER A 81 13.99 17.36 14.78
N GLU A 82 14.77 18.43 14.85
CA GLU A 82 14.94 19.36 13.72
C GLU A 82 15.58 18.71 12.49
N ASP A 83 16.34 17.65 12.69
CA ASP A 83 17.10 16.96 11.63
C ASP A 83 16.48 15.64 11.20
N TRP A 84 15.55 15.05 11.99
CA TRP A 84 15.07 13.71 11.77
C TRP A 84 13.55 13.57 11.88
N ASN A 85 12.96 12.87 10.91
CA ASN A 85 11.58 12.42 10.92
C ASN A 85 11.50 10.89 11.05
N LEU A 86 10.52 10.42 11.80
CA LEU A 86 10.08 9.02 11.79
C LEU A 86 8.83 8.90 10.91
N ILE A 87 8.95 8.20 9.80
CA ILE A 87 7.84 7.98 8.88
C ILE A 87 7.29 6.59 9.12
N THR A 88 6.07 6.49 9.63
CA THR A 88 5.40 5.22 9.82
C THR A 88 4.50 4.92 8.62
N ARG A 89 4.58 3.71 8.11
CA ARG A 89 3.69 3.17 7.07
C ARG A 89 3.14 1.83 7.55
N THR A 90 1.83 1.69 7.58
CA THR A 90 1.19 0.42 7.92
C THR A 90 0.36 -0.07 6.75
N ILE A 91 0.58 -1.32 6.32
CA ILE A 91 -0.24 -1.95 5.29
C ILE A 91 -1.21 -2.90 5.98
N MET A 92 -2.50 -2.66 5.75
CA MET A 92 -3.61 -3.50 6.24
C MET A 92 -4.33 -4.10 5.02
N PRO A 93 -4.06 -5.37 4.65
CA PRO A 93 -4.66 -6.00 3.49
C PRO A 93 -6.01 -6.60 3.83
N ILE A 94 -7.04 -6.28 3.04
CA ILE A 94 -8.31 -7.02 2.98
C ILE A 94 -8.24 -7.86 1.72
N ILE A 95 -8.31 -9.19 1.90
CA ILE A 95 -8.07 -10.17 0.85
C ILE A 95 -9.37 -10.90 0.56
N ASN A 96 -9.73 -11.00 -0.72
CA ASN A 96 -10.71 -11.97 -1.21
C ASN A 96 -9.96 -13.00 -2.06
N GLN A 97 -9.87 -14.21 -1.55
CA GLN A 97 -9.17 -15.31 -2.19
C GLN A 97 -10.16 -16.43 -2.53
N PRO A 98 -10.31 -16.80 -3.82
CA PRO A 98 -11.06 -17.97 -4.21
C PRO A 98 -10.25 -19.25 -3.95
N SER A 99 -10.92 -20.41 -3.97
CA SER A 99 -10.21 -21.69 -4.00
C SER A 99 -9.26 -21.75 -5.20
N LEU A 100 -7.97 -21.89 -4.95
CA LEU A 100 -6.94 -21.95 -5.97
C LEU A 100 -6.75 -23.36 -6.55
N PHE A 101 -7.17 -24.39 -5.81
CA PHE A 101 -7.02 -25.78 -6.19
C PHE A 101 -8.37 -26.48 -6.25
N PRO A 102 -8.57 -27.44 -7.19
CA PRO A 102 -9.78 -28.25 -7.22
C PRO A 102 -9.85 -29.16 -5.98
N THR A 103 -11.05 -29.32 -5.44
CA THR A 103 -11.33 -30.25 -4.34
C THR A 103 -11.37 -31.66 -4.90
N PHE A 104 -10.38 -32.50 -4.58
CA PHE A 104 -10.43 -33.93 -4.80
C PHE A 104 -10.79 -34.65 -3.49
N GLY A 105 -11.94 -35.35 -3.45
CA GLY A 105 -12.25 -36.30 -2.39
C GLY A 105 -12.49 -35.75 -0.98
N GLY A 106 -13.18 -34.64 -0.83
CA GLY A 106 -13.86 -34.26 0.43
C GLY A 106 -13.03 -33.76 1.59
N SER A 107 -11.73 -33.51 1.42
CA SER A 107 -10.86 -33.10 2.55
C SER A 107 -9.76 -32.08 2.19
N VAL A 108 -9.94 -31.27 1.19
CA VAL A 108 -9.07 -30.10 1.01
C VAL A 108 -9.81 -28.91 1.58
N HIS A 109 -9.24 -28.28 2.61
CA HIS A 109 -9.68 -26.96 3.09
C HIS A 109 -9.47 -25.94 1.97
N SER A 110 -10.45 -25.89 1.07
CA SER A 110 -10.51 -24.88 0.03
C SER A 110 -11.24 -23.69 0.64
N THR A 111 -10.53 -22.87 1.36
CA THR A 111 -11.12 -21.66 1.88
C THR A 111 -11.24 -20.64 0.76
N THR A 112 -12.48 -20.47 0.32
CA THR A 112 -12.91 -19.25 -0.33
C THR A 112 -13.33 -18.29 0.76
N GLY A 113 -12.66 -17.14 0.88
CA GLY A 113 -13.00 -16.22 1.94
C GLY A 113 -12.59 -14.79 1.65
N THR A 114 -13.28 -13.88 2.31
CA THR A 114 -12.87 -12.48 2.43
C THR A 114 -12.53 -12.21 3.88
N GLY A 115 -11.36 -11.65 4.12
CA GLY A 115 -10.91 -11.34 5.47
C GLY A 115 -9.73 -10.41 5.51
N LEU A 116 -9.30 -10.08 6.72
CA LEU A 116 -8.05 -9.37 6.96
C LEU A 116 -6.88 -10.33 6.74
N GLY A 117 -5.83 -9.87 6.08
CA GLY A 117 -4.54 -10.54 6.02
C GLY A 117 -3.59 -10.12 7.13
N ASP A 118 -2.33 -10.46 6.98
CA ASP A 118 -1.29 -10.07 7.94
C ASP A 118 -0.96 -8.58 7.80
N ILE A 119 -1.03 -7.82 8.89
CA ILE A 119 -0.71 -6.39 8.94
C ILE A 119 0.82 -6.23 8.90
N ASN A 120 1.28 -5.28 8.08
CA ASN A 120 2.71 -4.99 7.93
C ASN A 120 3.03 -3.53 8.27
N PRO A 121 3.44 -3.22 9.51
CA PRO A 121 4.00 -1.93 9.88
C PRO A 121 5.48 -1.81 9.49
N THR A 122 5.85 -0.64 8.99
CA THR A 122 7.22 -0.22 8.70
C THR A 122 7.46 1.16 9.29
N ALA A 123 8.63 1.40 9.85
CA ALA A 123 9.04 2.70 10.36
C ALA A 123 10.38 3.09 9.73
N PHE A 124 10.43 4.23 9.05
CA PHE A 124 11.64 4.77 8.43
C PHE A 124 12.14 5.98 9.22
N LEU A 125 13.39 5.94 9.63
CA LEU A 125 14.13 7.13 10.04
C LEU A 125 14.65 7.81 8.77
N SER A 126 14.29 9.07 8.56
CA SER A 126 14.62 9.85 7.36
C SER A 126 15.06 11.26 7.76
N PRO A 127 16.04 11.87 7.07
CA PRO A 127 16.40 13.27 7.30
C PRO A 127 15.19 14.20 7.09
N ALA A 128 14.99 15.15 8.00
CA ALA A 128 13.92 16.15 7.91
C ALA A 128 14.16 17.14 6.75
N ARG A 129 15.43 17.39 6.45
CA ARG A 129 15.89 18.26 5.35
C ARG A 129 16.78 17.44 4.41
N PRO A 130 16.19 16.58 3.54
CA PRO A 130 16.96 15.77 2.62
C PRO A 130 17.60 16.65 1.54
N GLY A 131 18.79 16.24 1.05
CA GLY A 131 19.41 16.78 -0.15
C GLY A 131 18.77 16.26 -1.44
N GLU A 132 19.55 16.14 -2.51
CA GLU A 132 19.10 15.58 -3.79
C GLU A 132 18.68 14.10 -3.66
N LEU A 133 19.34 13.35 -2.78
CA LEU A 133 18.97 11.99 -2.42
C LEU A 133 18.11 12.01 -1.16
N ILE A 134 16.87 11.63 -1.31
CA ILE A 134 15.91 11.40 -0.21
C ILE A 134 16.00 9.94 0.17
N TRP A 135 16.17 9.64 1.45
CA TRP A 135 16.31 8.26 1.89
C TRP A 135 15.72 8.05 3.28
N GLY A 136 15.47 6.81 3.61
CA GLY A 136 15.05 6.37 4.94
C GLY A 136 15.40 4.91 5.17
N VAL A 137 15.71 4.58 6.41
CA VAL A 137 16.02 3.21 6.85
C VAL A 137 15.30 2.89 8.14
N GLY A 138 14.98 1.65 8.37
CA GLY A 138 14.37 1.24 9.63
C GLY A 138 13.82 -0.18 9.61
N PRO A 139 13.12 -0.58 10.66
CA PRO A 139 12.53 -1.91 10.77
C PRO A 139 11.20 -2.00 10.03
N THR A 140 10.91 -3.18 9.51
CA THR A 140 9.59 -3.63 9.07
C THR A 140 9.21 -4.90 9.80
N MET A 141 7.92 -5.10 10.04
CA MET A 141 7.39 -6.30 10.70
C MET A 141 6.16 -6.80 9.96
N THR A 142 5.87 -8.10 10.09
CA THR A 142 4.59 -8.69 9.73
C THR A 142 3.97 -9.30 10.97
N LEU A 143 2.73 -8.93 11.24
CA LEU A 143 1.93 -9.37 12.39
C LEU A 143 0.95 -10.43 11.91
N PRO A 144 0.85 -11.62 12.56
CA PRO A 144 -0.07 -12.68 12.16
C PRO A 144 -1.52 -12.34 12.56
N THR A 145 -2.10 -11.34 11.91
CA THR A 145 -3.44 -10.81 12.18
C THR A 145 -4.50 -11.33 11.24
N ALA A 146 -4.12 -12.22 10.31
CA ALA A 146 -5.05 -12.78 9.35
C ALA A 146 -6.23 -13.46 10.05
N THR A 147 -7.45 -13.16 9.56
CA THR A 147 -8.69 -13.70 10.12
C THR A 147 -8.95 -15.14 9.71
N ASP A 148 -8.20 -15.64 8.74
CA ASP A 148 -8.22 -17.03 8.28
C ASP A 148 -6.78 -17.47 7.94
N ARG A 149 -6.51 -18.79 8.09
CA ARG A 149 -5.17 -19.37 7.87
C ARG A 149 -4.66 -19.23 6.44
N ASP A 150 -5.57 -19.16 5.48
CA ASP A 150 -5.22 -19.04 4.06
C ASP A 150 -4.99 -17.59 3.62
N LEU A 151 -5.29 -16.61 4.51
CA LEU A 151 -5.13 -15.17 4.22
C LEU A 151 -3.85 -14.58 4.81
N GLY A 152 -3.04 -15.37 5.51
CA GLY A 152 -1.79 -14.92 6.11
C GLY A 152 -0.76 -16.02 6.30
N SER A 153 0.43 -15.63 6.70
CA SER A 153 1.53 -16.56 6.97
C SER A 153 1.44 -17.24 8.34
N GLY A 154 0.67 -16.66 9.27
CA GLY A 154 0.63 -17.07 10.67
C GLY A 154 1.93 -16.82 11.43
N LYS A 155 2.86 -16.06 10.88
CA LYS A 155 4.19 -15.82 11.42
C LYS A 155 4.40 -14.37 11.82
N TRP A 156 5.00 -14.18 12.97
CA TRP A 156 5.68 -12.94 13.31
C TRP A 156 6.98 -12.89 12.52
N SER A 157 7.13 -11.91 11.68
CA SER A 157 8.34 -11.72 10.88
C SER A 157 8.83 -10.29 11.04
N ALA A 158 10.15 -10.11 10.98
CA ALA A 158 10.76 -8.79 11.05
C ALA A 158 12.02 -8.74 10.21
N GLY A 159 12.44 -7.53 9.86
CA GLY A 159 13.67 -7.31 9.15
C GLY A 159 13.92 -5.84 8.83
N PRO A 160 15.05 -5.52 8.16
CA PRO A 160 15.37 -4.17 7.74
C PRO A 160 14.55 -3.76 6.52
N ALA A 161 14.27 -2.48 6.44
CA ALA A 161 13.72 -1.81 5.28
C ALA A 161 14.54 -0.56 4.94
N ALA A 162 14.68 -0.27 3.66
CA ALA A 162 15.34 0.92 3.16
C ALA A 162 14.56 1.50 1.99
N VAL A 163 14.60 2.80 1.84
CA VAL A 163 14.07 3.53 0.70
C VAL A 163 15.06 4.60 0.28
N ALA A 164 15.22 4.79 -1.02
CA ALA A 164 15.99 5.89 -1.59
C ALA A 164 15.33 6.37 -2.87
N LEU A 165 15.30 7.69 -3.06
CA LEU A 165 14.76 8.30 -4.27
C LEU A 165 15.39 9.66 -4.54
N THR A 166 15.26 10.10 -5.78
CA THR A 166 15.62 11.44 -6.25
C THR A 166 14.48 12.06 -7.04
N MET A 167 14.40 13.39 -7.02
CA MET A 167 13.43 14.17 -7.78
C MET A 167 14.18 15.16 -8.64
N GLN A 168 14.21 14.95 -9.97
CA GLN A 168 14.93 15.80 -10.90
C GLN A 168 14.00 16.25 -12.04
N GLY A 169 13.74 17.56 -12.11
CA GLY A 169 12.80 18.11 -13.08
C GLY A 169 11.43 17.43 -12.94
N HIS A 170 10.96 16.79 -14.00
CA HIS A 170 9.70 16.05 -14.03
C HIS A 170 9.81 14.61 -13.51
N TRP A 171 10.99 14.09 -13.25
CA TRP A 171 11.22 12.71 -12.85
C TRP A 171 11.23 12.52 -11.35
N VAL A 172 10.61 11.44 -10.89
CA VAL A 172 10.77 10.89 -9.55
C VAL A 172 11.19 9.43 -9.71
N LEU A 173 12.41 9.12 -9.29
CA LEU A 173 13.04 7.82 -9.45
C LEU A 173 13.44 7.29 -8.08
N GLY A 174 13.14 6.03 -7.79
CA GLY A 174 13.55 5.47 -6.52
C GLY A 174 13.24 3.99 -6.36
N ALA A 175 13.58 3.48 -5.19
CA ALA A 175 13.29 2.12 -4.78
C ALA A 175 13.09 2.02 -3.27
N LEU A 176 12.20 1.13 -2.88
CA LEU A 176 11.99 0.67 -1.52
C LEU A 176 12.26 -0.83 -1.49
N MET A 177 13.03 -1.28 -0.51
CA MET A 177 13.35 -2.69 -0.35
C MET A 177 13.23 -3.10 1.12
N ASN A 178 12.81 -4.32 1.36
CA ASN A 178 12.92 -4.96 2.66
C ASN A 178 13.15 -6.46 2.51
N ASN A 179 13.66 -7.09 3.57
CA ASN A 179 13.64 -8.54 3.72
C ASN A 179 13.22 -8.88 5.15
N GLN A 180 12.37 -9.86 5.31
CA GLN A 180 11.82 -10.25 6.59
C GLN A 180 12.05 -11.74 6.84
N TRP A 181 12.37 -12.07 8.10
CA TRP A 181 12.51 -13.43 8.59
C TRP A 181 11.51 -13.69 9.71
N SER A 182 10.87 -14.85 9.68
CA SER A 182 10.01 -15.26 10.78
C SER A 182 10.83 -15.68 12.00
N PHE A 183 10.33 -15.31 13.19
CA PHE A 183 10.96 -15.65 14.47
C PHE A 183 9.97 -16.29 15.45
N ALA A 184 8.68 -16.22 15.22
CA ALA A 184 7.63 -16.81 16.05
C ALA A 184 6.35 -17.06 15.20
N GLY A 185 5.36 -17.71 15.80
CA GLY A 185 4.05 -17.96 15.18
C GLY A 185 3.71 -19.42 15.10
N TRP A 186 2.61 -19.74 14.36
CA TRP A 186 2.11 -21.10 14.16
C TRP A 186 2.41 -21.59 12.73
N GLY A 187 2.27 -22.91 12.51
CA GLY A 187 2.58 -23.56 11.24
C GLY A 187 4.07 -23.87 11.06
N ASP A 188 4.37 -24.82 10.19
CA ASP A 188 5.72 -25.42 10.05
C ASP A 188 6.62 -24.67 9.07
N LYS A 189 6.06 -23.93 8.12
CA LYS A 189 6.83 -23.20 7.11
C LYS A 189 7.39 -21.88 7.67
N PRO A 190 8.72 -21.71 7.75
CA PRO A 190 9.30 -20.41 8.09
C PRO A 190 9.16 -19.43 6.94
N VAL A 191 9.09 -18.15 7.26
CA VAL A 191 9.11 -17.04 6.28
C VAL A 191 10.52 -16.51 6.16
N ASN A 192 11.01 -16.36 4.95
CA ASN A 192 12.15 -15.53 4.56
C ASN A 192 11.76 -14.93 3.21
N ALA A 193 11.37 -13.67 3.21
CA ALA A 193 10.78 -13.04 2.03
C ALA A 193 11.34 -11.64 1.82
N MET A 194 11.64 -11.32 0.57
CA MET A 194 12.09 -10.01 0.12
C MET A 194 10.96 -9.31 -0.66
N LEU A 195 10.90 -8.00 -0.50
CA LEU A 195 10.11 -7.10 -1.32
C LEU A 195 11.04 -6.01 -1.86
N LEU A 196 10.99 -5.78 -3.18
CA LEU A 196 11.62 -4.66 -3.85
C LEU A 196 10.57 -3.94 -4.70
N GLN A 197 10.26 -2.71 -4.35
CA GLN A 197 9.42 -1.82 -5.14
C GLN A 197 10.30 -0.71 -5.72
N TRP A 198 10.66 -0.82 -6.99
CA TRP A 198 11.24 0.31 -7.71
C TRP A 198 10.13 1.14 -8.33
N PHE A 199 10.37 2.43 -8.51
CA PHE A 199 9.39 3.31 -9.13
C PHE A 199 10.07 4.36 -10.00
N VAL A 200 9.43 4.58 -11.15
CA VAL A 200 9.77 5.60 -12.12
C VAL A 200 8.50 6.36 -12.44
N ASN A 201 8.48 7.65 -12.11
CA ASN A 201 7.35 8.51 -12.42
C ASN A 201 7.82 9.70 -13.26
N TYR A 202 7.01 10.07 -14.23
CA TYR A 202 7.21 11.26 -15.05
C TYR A 202 6.00 12.18 -14.89
N ASN A 203 6.22 13.34 -14.28
CA ASN A 203 5.18 14.32 -13.99
C ASN A 203 4.89 15.18 -15.22
N LEU A 204 3.62 15.35 -15.53
CA LEU A 204 3.07 16.11 -16.62
C LEU A 204 2.33 17.34 -16.04
N PRO A 205 1.96 18.33 -16.88
CA PRO A 205 1.13 19.46 -16.44
C PRO A 205 -0.20 19.02 -15.81
N ASP A 206 -0.82 19.92 -15.04
CA ASP A 206 -2.14 19.75 -14.42
C ASP A 206 -2.28 18.54 -13.49
N GLY A 207 -1.17 18.12 -12.84
CA GLY A 207 -1.15 17.03 -11.88
C GLY A 207 -1.21 15.62 -12.47
N TRP A 208 -1.16 15.47 -13.79
CA TRP A 208 -1.01 14.17 -14.45
C TRP A 208 0.40 13.61 -14.29
N TYR A 209 0.54 12.29 -14.29
CA TYR A 209 1.84 11.63 -14.35
C TYR A 209 1.74 10.23 -14.94
N LEU A 210 2.82 9.81 -15.58
CA LEU A 210 3.05 8.41 -15.95
C LEU A 210 3.80 7.73 -14.81
N THR A 211 3.49 6.46 -14.56
CA THR A 211 4.06 5.71 -13.44
C THR A 211 4.38 4.28 -13.83
N ALA A 212 5.53 3.79 -13.35
CA ALA A 212 5.84 2.38 -13.25
C ALA A 212 6.33 2.13 -11.83
N SER A 213 5.59 1.34 -11.05
CA SER A 213 5.92 1.03 -9.65
C SER A 213 5.57 -0.43 -9.31
N PRO A 214 6.16 -1.39 -10.05
CA PRO A 214 5.95 -2.80 -9.78
C PRO A 214 6.56 -3.21 -8.44
N ILE A 215 6.01 -4.26 -7.84
CA ILE A 215 6.51 -4.85 -6.60
C ILE A 215 7.06 -6.22 -6.94
N VAL A 216 8.38 -6.33 -6.99
CA VAL A 216 9.09 -7.59 -7.10
C VAL A 216 9.15 -8.25 -5.74
N THR A 217 8.82 -9.54 -5.66
CA THR A 217 8.95 -10.30 -4.43
C THR A 217 9.77 -11.57 -4.63
N ALA A 218 10.44 -12.03 -3.57
CA ALA A 218 11.10 -13.31 -3.53
C ALA A 218 10.76 -14.05 -2.24
N ASP A 219 10.32 -15.29 -2.37
CA ASP A 219 10.19 -16.23 -1.26
C ASP A 219 11.42 -17.15 -1.25
N TRP A 220 12.37 -16.86 -0.34
CA TRP A 220 13.61 -17.63 -0.21
C TRP A 220 13.39 -19.03 0.39
N LYS A 221 12.14 -19.35 0.81
CA LYS A 221 11.74 -20.64 1.36
C LYS A 221 10.83 -21.43 0.41
N ALA A 222 10.68 -20.96 -0.84
CA ALA A 222 9.95 -21.71 -1.86
C ALA A 222 10.56 -23.08 -2.11
N ASP A 223 9.71 -24.10 -2.21
CA ASP A 223 10.14 -25.49 -2.39
C ASP A 223 10.79 -25.73 -3.77
N LYS A 224 10.45 -24.92 -4.78
CA LYS A 224 10.99 -24.98 -6.14
C LYS A 224 11.68 -23.67 -6.50
N ALA A 225 12.82 -23.72 -7.17
CA ALA A 225 13.54 -22.53 -7.62
C ALA A 225 12.71 -21.64 -8.54
N GLY A 226 11.79 -22.22 -9.35
CA GLY A 226 10.89 -21.47 -10.22
C GLY A 226 9.80 -20.69 -9.48
N ASP A 227 9.53 -21.02 -8.22
CA ASP A 227 8.50 -20.38 -7.39
C ASP A 227 9.05 -19.28 -6.46
N VAL A 228 10.36 -19.04 -6.50
CA VAL A 228 11.02 -18.03 -5.65
C VAL A 228 10.55 -16.62 -6.01
N TRP A 229 10.45 -16.30 -7.29
CA TRP A 229 10.30 -14.93 -7.76
C TRP A 229 8.91 -14.62 -8.28
N THR A 230 8.42 -13.42 -7.93
CA THR A 230 7.35 -12.75 -8.67
C THR A 230 7.91 -11.43 -9.19
N VAL A 231 7.98 -11.29 -10.53
CA VAL A 231 8.57 -10.14 -11.19
C VAL A 231 7.54 -9.51 -12.12
N PRO A 232 6.80 -8.49 -11.67
CA PRO A 232 5.86 -7.75 -12.51
C PRO A 232 6.60 -6.70 -13.35
N LEU A 233 6.13 -6.51 -14.59
CA LEU A 233 6.50 -5.40 -15.46
C LEU A 233 5.24 -4.72 -15.99
N GLY A 234 5.28 -3.40 -16.08
CA GLY A 234 4.16 -2.61 -16.56
C GLY A 234 4.18 -1.20 -16.00
N GLY A 235 3.07 -0.52 -16.14
CA GLY A 235 2.93 0.85 -15.70
C GLY A 235 1.51 1.35 -15.83
N GLY A 236 1.35 2.64 -15.68
CA GLY A 236 0.05 3.27 -15.68
C GLY A 236 0.11 4.78 -15.69
N VAL A 237 -1.01 5.37 -15.36
CA VAL A 237 -1.22 6.81 -15.31
C VAL A 237 -1.86 7.18 -13.98
N GLY A 238 -1.49 8.34 -13.47
CA GLY A 238 -2.14 8.91 -12.29
C GLY A 238 -2.45 10.38 -12.49
N LYS A 239 -3.30 10.87 -11.61
CA LYS A 239 -3.68 12.28 -11.55
C LYS A 239 -3.91 12.72 -10.13
N LEU A 240 -3.31 13.85 -9.78
CA LEU A 240 -3.62 14.59 -8.57
C LEU A 240 -4.58 15.73 -8.89
N PHE A 241 -5.61 15.88 -8.09
CA PHE A 241 -6.59 16.94 -8.16
C PHE A 241 -7.13 17.28 -6.77
N ARG A 242 -7.84 18.39 -6.63
CA ARG A 242 -8.56 18.74 -5.41
C ARG A 242 -10.00 18.28 -5.50
N LEU A 243 -10.58 17.83 -4.39
CA LEU A 243 -11.91 17.24 -4.35
C LEU A 243 -12.99 18.20 -4.90
N GLY A 244 -12.87 19.49 -4.64
CA GLY A 244 -13.77 20.53 -5.17
C GLY A 244 -13.71 20.75 -6.69
N GLN A 245 -12.72 20.17 -7.39
CA GLN A 245 -12.66 20.18 -8.86
C GLN A 245 -13.61 19.15 -9.50
N ILE A 246 -14.05 18.16 -8.71
CA ILE A 246 -14.90 17.06 -9.20
C ILE A 246 -16.30 17.11 -8.58
N LEU A 247 -16.40 17.54 -7.31
CA LEU A 247 -17.65 17.61 -6.58
C LEU A 247 -18.04 19.06 -6.32
N PRO A 248 -19.33 19.40 -6.38
CA PRO A 248 -19.82 20.74 -6.08
C PRO A 248 -19.79 21.02 -4.58
N LEU A 249 -18.60 21.28 -4.05
CA LEU A 249 -18.32 21.49 -2.62
C LEU A 249 -17.95 22.97 -2.36
N GLU A 250 -18.57 23.92 -3.04
CA GLU A 250 -18.27 25.34 -2.91
C GLU A 250 -18.36 25.80 -1.45
N GLY A 251 -17.30 26.48 -0.97
CA GLY A 251 -17.20 26.97 0.40
C GLY A 251 -16.91 25.92 1.48
N HIS A 252 -16.91 24.65 1.16
CA HIS A 252 -16.62 23.60 2.16
C HIS A 252 -15.12 23.35 2.27
N PRO A 253 -14.52 23.28 3.48
CA PRO A 253 -13.07 23.05 3.65
C PRO A 253 -12.55 21.79 2.97
N ILE A 254 -13.36 20.74 2.88
CA ILE A 254 -13.00 19.46 2.24
C ILE A 254 -12.80 19.61 0.71
N ALA A 255 -13.32 20.69 0.08
CA ALA A 255 -13.11 20.97 -1.33
C ALA A 255 -11.61 21.14 -1.68
N LYS A 256 -10.82 21.59 -0.72
CA LYS A 256 -9.38 21.78 -0.87
C LYS A 256 -8.56 20.49 -0.69
N LEU A 257 -9.18 19.39 -0.22
CA LEU A 257 -8.50 18.13 0.02
C LEU A 257 -7.88 17.59 -1.27
N PRO A 258 -6.54 17.43 -1.33
CA PRO A 258 -5.90 16.83 -2.48
C PRO A 258 -6.13 15.32 -2.48
N ILE A 259 -6.46 14.80 -3.66
CA ILE A 259 -6.65 13.37 -3.91
C ILE A 259 -5.75 12.98 -5.07
N ASN A 260 -5.00 11.91 -4.87
CA ASN A 260 -4.21 11.28 -5.91
C ASN A 260 -4.89 9.98 -6.35
N THR A 261 -5.13 9.83 -7.65
CA THR A 261 -5.66 8.59 -8.24
C THR A 261 -4.64 7.99 -9.18
N GLN A 262 -4.61 6.65 -9.26
CA GLN A 262 -3.70 5.93 -10.14
C GLN A 262 -4.38 4.68 -10.69
N LEU A 263 -4.17 4.41 -11.98
CA LEU A 263 -4.54 3.16 -12.63
C LEU A 263 -3.31 2.60 -13.35
N ALA A 264 -2.93 1.35 -13.05
CA ALA A 264 -1.76 0.71 -13.62
C ALA A 264 -2.02 -0.79 -13.87
N ALA A 265 -1.36 -1.34 -14.87
CA ALA A 265 -1.40 -2.76 -15.17
C ALA A 265 0.01 -3.34 -15.22
N TYR A 266 0.19 -4.55 -14.70
CA TYR A 266 1.47 -5.24 -14.60
C TYR A 266 1.31 -6.70 -15.02
N GLY A 267 2.13 -7.17 -15.96
CA GLY A 267 2.26 -8.59 -16.31
C GLY A 267 3.39 -9.23 -15.51
N ASN A 268 3.17 -10.39 -14.92
CA ASN A 268 4.21 -11.12 -14.19
C ASN A 268 5.07 -11.93 -15.17
N ILE A 269 6.29 -11.48 -15.45
CA ILE A 269 7.24 -12.16 -16.35
C ILE A 269 7.92 -13.36 -15.67
N ALA A 270 7.99 -13.36 -14.35
CA ALA A 270 8.30 -14.53 -13.53
C ALA A 270 7.27 -14.57 -12.40
N LYS A 271 6.81 -15.78 -12.06
CA LYS A 271 5.81 -16.01 -11.02
C LYS A 271 5.85 -17.46 -10.54
N PRO A 272 5.40 -17.74 -9.32
CA PRO A 272 5.13 -19.11 -8.89
C PRO A 272 4.17 -19.84 -9.83
N GLU A 273 4.27 -21.16 -9.90
CA GLU A 273 3.47 -22.01 -10.80
C GLU A 273 1.97 -21.68 -10.78
N PHE A 274 1.40 -21.50 -9.58
CA PHE A 274 -0.02 -21.17 -9.40
C PHE A 274 -0.30 -19.69 -9.10
N GLY A 275 0.73 -18.85 -9.16
CA GLY A 275 0.63 -17.41 -8.95
C GLY A 275 -0.09 -16.69 -10.08
N PRO A 276 -0.57 -15.46 -9.83
CA PRO A 276 -1.28 -14.67 -10.83
C PRO A 276 -0.40 -14.32 -12.02
N ALA A 277 -1.01 -14.29 -13.22
CA ALA A 277 -0.31 -13.95 -14.46
C ALA A 277 -0.15 -12.44 -14.65
N TRP A 278 -1.12 -11.64 -14.21
CA TRP A 278 -1.09 -10.20 -14.32
C TRP A 278 -1.97 -9.53 -13.25
N GLN A 279 -1.72 -8.23 -13.04
CA GLN A 279 -2.41 -7.42 -12.04
C GLN A 279 -2.94 -6.13 -12.67
N LEU A 280 -4.18 -5.77 -12.35
CA LEU A 280 -4.71 -4.41 -12.49
C LEU A 280 -4.72 -3.76 -11.11
N ARG A 281 -4.09 -2.59 -11.01
CA ARG A 281 -4.02 -1.81 -9.76
C ARG A 281 -4.76 -0.50 -9.93
N PHE A 282 -5.68 -0.24 -9.03
CA PHE A 282 -6.33 1.05 -8.88
C PHE A 282 -6.06 1.60 -7.48
N GLN A 283 -5.66 2.87 -7.39
CA GLN A 283 -5.39 3.51 -6.11
C GLN A 283 -6.10 4.85 -6.02
N ILE A 284 -6.67 5.12 -4.84
CA ILE A 284 -7.10 6.44 -4.40
C ILE A 284 -6.31 6.76 -3.14
N GLN A 285 -5.66 7.92 -3.09
CA GLN A 285 -4.88 8.36 -1.95
C GLN A 285 -5.36 9.72 -1.49
N PHE A 286 -5.81 9.79 -0.25
CA PHE A 286 -6.18 11.02 0.42
C PHE A 286 -4.94 11.64 1.07
N LEU A 287 -4.78 12.96 0.90
CA LEU A 287 -3.62 13.70 1.36
C LEU A 287 -4.06 14.76 2.38
N PHE A 288 -3.35 14.81 3.49
CA PHE A 288 -3.61 15.74 4.57
C PHE A 288 -2.35 16.60 4.77
N PRO A 289 -2.18 17.70 4.00
CA PRO A 289 -1.08 18.64 4.19
C PRO A 289 -1.10 19.20 5.61
N LYS A 290 0.09 19.28 6.23
CA LYS A 290 0.28 19.92 7.55
C LYS A 290 0.19 21.42 7.43
#